data_b9829ce3e73b915f774258df1a88f3d8
#
_entry.id   b9829ce3e73b915f774258df1a88f3d8
#
_cell.length_a   1.000
_cell.length_b   1.000
_cell.length_c   1.000
_cell.angle_alpha   90.00
_cell.angle_beta   90.00
_cell.angle_gamma   90.00
#
_symmetry.space_group_name_H-M   'P 1'
#
loop_
_entity.id
_entity.type
_entity.pdbx_description
1 polymer ?
#
loop_
_entity_poly.entity_id
_entity_poly.type
_entity_poly.pdbx_seq_one_letter_code
_entity_poly.pdbx_strand_id
1 'polypeptide(L)'
;MTAADATADLRFRRPVEADHRAIVTVVDEWWGGRKMNHLLPRLWFQHFTGTSWLAETEAGRPMGFLVGFISPDDPSTAYIHMIGTDPNRRRRGLGRELYRRFFDDVGGRGVVRVRAITWPGNRTSVGFHESLGFQAVDGPGSQNLYGSRAYPDYDSPGDDRVVFERTLGASSSGR
;
A
#
# COMPACT_ATOMS: atom_id res chain seq x y z
N MET A 1 -24.04 -4.74 3.60
CA MET A 1 -22.82 -5.49 4.00
C MET A 1 -21.73 -4.46 4.24
N THR A 2 -21.35 -4.25 5.48
CA THR A 2 -20.31 -3.27 5.84
C THR A 2 -18.92 -3.83 5.49
N ALA A 3 -17.90 -2.96 5.39
CA ALA A 3 -16.52 -3.42 5.15
C ALA A 3 -16.03 -4.38 6.25
N ALA A 4 -16.57 -4.25 7.47
CA ALA A 4 -16.28 -5.14 8.59
C ALA A 4 -16.79 -6.57 8.37
N ASP A 5 -17.98 -6.74 7.75
CA ASP A 5 -18.52 -8.08 7.45
C ASP A 5 -17.69 -8.81 6.39
N ALA A 6 -17.08 -8.07 5.49
CA ALA A 6 -16.34 -8.65 4.36
C ALA A 6 -14.92 -9.14 4.71
N THR A 7 -14.45 -8.82 5.90
CA THR A 7 -13.11 -9.21 6.41
C THR A 7 -13.18 -9.97 7.73
N ALA A 8 -14.39 -10.29 8.20
CA ALA A 8 -14.62 -10.96 9.49
C ALA A 8 -14.00 -12.38 9.57
N ASP A 9 -13.79 -13.02 8.42
CA ASP A 9 -13.18 -14.34 8.29
C ASP A 9 -11.64 -14.28 8.14
N LEU A 10 -11.04 -13.09 8.27
CA LEU A 10 -9.62 -12.90 8.08
C LEU A 10 -8.92 -12.48 9.37
N ARG A 11 -7.75 -13.04 9.59
CA ARG A 11 -6.82 -12.61 10.62
C ARG A 11 -5.83 -11.60 10.04
N PHE A 12 -5.64 -10.50 10.77
CA PHE A 12 -4.66 -9.47 10.43
C PHE A 12 -3.50 -9.52 11.41
N ARG A 13 -2.28 -9.59 10.91
CA ARG A 13 -1.05 -9.59 11.72
C ARG A 13 0.12 -8.92 11.02
N ARG A 14 1.20 -8.73 11.75
CA ARG A 14 2.48 -8.36 11.17
C ARG A 14 3.03 -9.54 10.37
N PRO A 15 3.57 -9.29 9.15
CA PRO A 15 4.29 -10.34 8.44
C PRO A 15 5.59 -10.68 9.17
N VAL A 16 6.07 -11.88 8.94
CA VAL A 16 7.39 -12.35 9.37
C VAL A 16 8.17 -12.85 8.16
N GLU A 17 9.48 -13.06 8.31
CA GLU A 17 10.34 -13.48 7.19
C GLU A 17 9.81 -14.73 6.46
N ALA A 18 9.25 -15.69 7.21
CA ALA A 18 8.71 -16.92 6.66
C ALA A 18 7.55 -16.70 5.66
N ASP A 19 6.82 -15.57 5.77
CA ASP A 19 5.70 -15.24 4.87
C ASP A 19 6.16 -14.84 3.46
N HIS A 20 7.43 -14.44 3.30
CA HIS A 20 7.98 -14.00 2.03
C HIS A 20 7.68 -14.98 0.90
N ARG A 21 7.97 -16.28 1.11
CA ARG A 21 7.78 -17.30 0.08
C ARG A 21 6.31 -17.43 -0.35
N ALA A 22 5.40 -17.44 0.59
CA ALA A 22 3.97 -17.56 0.31
C ALA A 22 3.45 -16.35 -0.49
N ILE A 23 3.91 -15.15 -0.14
CA ILE A 23 3.47 -13.91 -0.81
C ILE A 23 4.07 -13.80 -2.22
N VAL A 24 5.36 -14.02 -2.41
CA VAL A 24 5.99 -13.90 -3.75
C VAL A 24 5.49 -14.95 -4.73
N THR A 25 4.98 -16.08 -4.23
CA THR A 25 4.40 -17.13 -5.08
C THR A 25 3.07 -16.67 -5.69
N VAL A 26 2.28 -15.86 -5.00
CA VAL A 26 0.96 -15.44 -5.46
C VAL A 26 0.93 -14.03 -6.07
N VAL A 27 1.96 -13.22 -5.81
CA VAL A 27 1.94 -11.81 -6.21
C VAL A 27 1.82 -11.61 -7.72
N ASP A 28 2.54 -12.38 -8.52
CA ASP A 28 2.49 -12.27 -9.98
C ASP A 28 1.09 -12.62 -10.52
N GLU A 29 0.46 -13.66 -9.95
CA GLU A 29 -0.91 -14.03 -10.29
C GLU A 29 -1.90 -12.90 -9.91
N TRP A 30 -1.76 -12.32 -8.72
CA TRP A 30 -2.62 -11.23 -8.28
C TRP A 30 -2.51 -9.98 -9.16
N TRP A 31 -1.43 -9.81 -9.90
CA TRP A 31 -1.25 -8.75 -10.90
C TRP A 31 -1.52 -9.21 -12.34
N GLY A 32 -2.30 -10.30 -12.51
CA GLY A 32 -2.69 -10.80 -13.84
C GLY A 32 -1.52 -11.37 -14.64
N GLY A 33 -0.55 -11.98 -13.98
CA GLY A 33 0.63 -12.60 -14.57
C GLY A 33 1.81 -11.66 -14.83
N ARG A 34 1.69 -10.37 -14.45
CA ARG A 34 2.83 -9.45 -14.51
C ARG A 34 3.87 -9.80 -13.45
N LYS A 35 5.14 -9.74 -13.83
CA LYS A 35 6.26 -10.01 -12.94
C LYS A 35 6.43 -8.89 -11.91
N MET A 36 5.89 -9.09 -10.71
CA MET A 36 5.91 -8.14 -9.61
C MET A 36 6.74 -8.63 -8.41
N ASN A 37 7.09 -9.90 -8.39
CA ASN A 37 7.81 -10.54 -7.29
C ASN A 37 9.18 -9.89 -6.99
N HIS A 38 9.83 -9.34 -8.02
CA HIS A 38 11.12 -8.65 -7.89
C HIS A 38 11.02 -7.36 -7.05
N LEU A 39 9.82 -6.78 -6.90
CA LEU A 39 9.56 -5.61 -6.06
C LEU A 39 9.44 -5.96 -4.57
N LEU A 40 9.40 -7.26 -4.23
CA LEU A 40 9.28 -7.75 -2.87
C LEU A 40 10.48 -8.63 -2.46
N PRO A 41 11.71 -8.09 -2.48
CA PRO A 41 12.84 -8.83 -1.94
C PRO A 41 12.63 -9.15 -0.45
N ARG A 42 13.30 -10.22 0.02
CA ARG A 42 13.15 -10.75 1.40
C ARG A 42 13.34 -9.70 2.49
N LEU A 43 14.16 -8.67 2.22
CA LEU A 43 14.44 -7.59 3.17
C LEU A 43 13.15 -6.91 3.71
N TRP A 44 12.07 -6.86 2.93
CA TRP A 44 10.80 -6.29 3.38
C TRP A 44 10.19 -7.08 4.54
N PHE A 45 10.42 -8.38 4.55
CA PHE A 45 9.93 -9.31 5.57
C PHE A 45 10.93 -9.53 6.72
N GLN A 46 12.11 -8.92 6.64
CA GLN A 46 13.13 -8.93 7.69
C GLN A 46 13.18 -7.62 8.46
N HIS A 47 13.09 -6.48 7.76
CA HIS A 47 13.41 -5.16 8.32
C HIS A 47 12.24 -4.17 8.35
N PHE A 48 11.15 -4.42 7.61
CA PHE A 48 10.01 -3.51 7.50
C PHE A 48 8.69 -4.09 8.01
N THR A 49 8.76 -5.14 8.81
CA THR A 49 7.57 -5.84 9.33
C THR A 49 6.79 -5.01 10.35
N GLY A 50 7.47 -4.12 11.09
CA GLY A 50 6.88 -3.31 12.16
C GLY A 50 5.78 -2.35 11.72
N THR A 51 5.70 -2.00 10.44
CA THR A 51 4.66 -1.14 9.84
C THR A 51 3.88 -1.84 8.74
N SER A 52 4.28 -3.05 8.33
CA SER A 52 3.61 -3.84 7.31
C SER A 52 2.47 -4.69 7.89
N TRP A 53 1.52 -5.09 7.04
CA TRP A 53 0.35 -5.88 7.43
C TRP A 53 0.12 -7.05 6.48
N LEU A 54 -0.28 -8.18 7.04
CA LEU A 54 -0.72 -9.37 6.33
C LEU A 54 -2.14 -9.73 6.77
N ALA A 55 -3.02 -9.97 5.82
CA ALA A 55 -4.34 -10.55 6.01
C ALA A 55 -4.31 -11.99 5.50
N GLU A 56 -4.74 -12.93 6.33
CA GLU A 56 -4.74 -14.35 6.00
C GLU A 56 -6.02 -15.03 6.49
N THR A 57 -6.34 -16.19 5.94
CA THR A 57 -7.38 -17.08 6.48
C THR A 57 -6.90 -17.72 7.77
N GLU A 58 -7.81 -18.38 8.51
CA GLU A 58 -7.44 -19.18 9.70
C GLU A 58 -6.41 -20.28 9.37
N ALA A 59 -6.44 -20.83 8.15
CA ALA A 59 -5.46 -21.80 7.67
C ALA A 59 -4.11 -21.18 7.25
N GLY A 60 -3.91 -19.86 7.44
CA GLY A 60 -2.66 -19.17 7.13
C GLY A 60 -2.46 -18.86 5.64
N ARG A 61 -3.50 -18.98 4.80
CA ARG A 61 -3.39 -18.61 3.37
C ARG A 61 -3.42 -17.09 3.25
N PRO A 62 -2.41 -16.45 2.60
CA PRO A 62 -2.43 -15.02 2.34
C PRO A 62 -3.63 -14.60 1.48
N MET A 63 -4.32 -13.54 1.89
CA MET A 63 -5.46 -12.95 1.19
C MET A 63 -5.19 -11.49 0.80
N GLY A 64 -4.27 -10.84 1.49
CA GLY A 64 -3.81 -9.50 1.18
C GLY A 64 -2.63 -9.10 2.04
N PHE A 65 -1.83 -8.17 1.55
CA PHE A 65 -0.70 -7.61 2.28
C PHE A 65 -0.52 -6.13 1.95
N LEU A 66 0.10 -5.42 2.87
CA LEU A 66 0.59 -4.06 2.68
C LEU A 66 2.00 -3.99 3.26
N VAL A 67 2.95 -3.56 2.44
CA VAL A 67 4.34 -3.33 2.82
C VAL A 67 4.61 -1.83 2.80
N GLY A 68 5.07 -1.29 3.92
CA GLY A 68 5.38 0.11 4.06
C GLY A 68 6.29 0.39 5.23
N PHE A 69 6.75 1.63 5.36
CA PHE A 69 7.69 2.04 6.39
C PHE A 69 7.51 3.52 6.78
N ILE A 70 8.03 3.89 7.93
CA ILE A 70 8.25 5.30 8.31
C ILE A 70 9.62 5.70 7.78
N SER A 71 9.71 6.82 7.07
CA SER A 71 10.97 7.28 6.48
C SER A 71 12.01 7.51 7.58
N PRO A 72 13.21 6.92 7.46
CA PRO A 72 14.30 7.22 8.39
C PRO A 72 14.82 8.66 8.27
N ASP A 73 14.66 9.28 7.10
CA ASP A 73 15.12 10.64 6.83
C ASP A 73 14.10 11.70 7.24
N ASP A 74 12.81 11.34 7.27
CA ASP A 74 11.70 12.20 7.71
C ASP A 74 10.70 11.38 8.52
N PRO A 75 10.86 11.27 9.85
CA PRO A 75 9.97 10.50 10.71
C PRO A 75 8.51 10.96 10.71
N SER A 76 8.22 12.14 10.19
CA SER A 76 6.85 12.64 10.00
C SER A 76 6.16 12.08 8.76
N THR A 77 6.89 11.38 7.89
CA THR A 77 6.41 10.81 6.64
C THR A 77 6.52 9.27 6.66
N ALA A 78 5.46 8.59 6.25
CA ALA A 78 5.48 7.17 5.94
C ALA A 78 5.32 6.93 4.44
N TYR A 79 5.78 5.79 3.97
CA TYR A 79 5.71 5.38 2.57
C TYR A 79 5.10 3.98 2.44
N ILE A 80 4.14 3.84 1.54
CA ILE A 80 3.58 2.55 1.16
C ILE A 80 4.28 2.09 -0.13
N HIS A 81 5.05 1.01 0.00
CA HIS A 81 5.80 0.44 -1.11
C HIS A 81 4.90 -0.41 -2.01
N MET A 82 4.12 -1.30 -1.42
CA MET A 82 3.27 -2.20 -2.19
C MET A 82 2.07 -2.67 -1.38
N ILE A 83 0.93 -2.79 -2.04
CA ILE A 83 -0.26 -3.43 -1.49
C ILE A 83 -0.83 -4.41 -2.51
N GLY A 84 -1.16 -5.61 -2.07
CA GLY A 84 -1.80 -6.63 -2.88
C GLY A 84 -2.99 -7.26 -2.18
N THR A 85 -4.00 -7.64 -2.96
CA THR A 85 -5.15 -8.40 -2.49
C THR A 85 -5.48 -9.51 -3.47
N ASP A 86 -5.86 -10.67 -2.95
CA ASP A 86 -6.36 -11.77 -3.76
C ASP A 86 -7.48 -11.25 -4.70
N PRO A 87 -7.40 -11.47 -6.02
CA PRO A 87 -8.40 -11.02 -6.98
C PRO A 87 -9.83 -11.41 -6.61
N ASN A 88 -10.01 -12.59 -5.99
CA ASN A 88 -11.32 -13.10 -5.55
C ASN A 88 -11.87 -12.37 -4.32
N ARG A 89 -11.05 -11.57 -3.64
CA ARG A 89 -11.42 -10.74 -2.47
C ARG A 89 -11.47 -9.25 -2.78
N ARG A 90 -11.26 -8.85 -4.03
CA ARG A 90 -11.35 -7.45 -4.44
C ARG A 90 -12.77 -6.91 -4.28
N ARG A 91 -12.90 -5.58 -4.15
CA ARG A 91 -14.17 -4.85 -3.95
C ARG A 91 -14.94 -5.23 -2.68
N ARG A 92 -14.31 -5.98 -1.77
CA ARG A 92 -14.88 -6.37 -0.47
C ARG A 92 -14.25 -5.60 0.71
N GLY A 93 -13.57 -4.49 0.46
CA GLY A 93 -13.01 -3.62 1.50
C GLY A 93 -11.64 -4.04 2.05
N LEU A 94 -11.08 -5.20 1.66
CA LEU A 94 -9.80 -5.69 2.20
C LEU A 94 -8.65 -4.69 2.03
N GLY A 95 -8.50 -4.10 0.82
CA GLY A 95 -7.47 -3.09 0.59
C GLY A 95 -7.66 -1.86 1.49
N ARG A 96 -8.91 -1.39 1.65
CA ARG A 96 -9.23 -0.25 2.53
C ARG A 96 -8.90 -0.56 3.99
N GLU A 97 -9.15 -1.77 4.45
CA GLU A 97 -8.84 -2.19 5.82
C GLU A 97 -7.32 -2.27 6.06
N LEU A 98 -6.53 -2.76 5.10
CA LEU A 98 -5.07 -2.75 5.18
C LEU A 98 -4.51 -1.32 5.27
N TYR A 99 -5.04 -0.39 4.46
CA TYR A 99 -4.67 1.02 4.53
C TYR A 99 -5.07 1.66 5.86
N ARG A 100 -6.28 1.39 6.36
CA ARG A 100 -6.75 1.91 7.65
C ARG A 100 -5.80 1.49 8.77
N ARG A 101 -5.45 0.21 8.83
CA ARG A 101 -4.50 -0.31 9.83
C ARG A 101 -3.13 0.33 9.72
N PHE A 102 -2.66 0.55 8.50
CA PHE A 102 -1.40 1.25 8.28
C PHE A 102 -1.47 2.70 8.78
N PHE A 103 -2.51 3.43 8.41
CA PHE A 103 -2.69 4.82 8.84
C PHE A 103 -2.80 4.97 10.35
N ASP A 104 -3.59 4.11 11.01
CA ASP A 104 -3.74 4.11 12.47
C ASP A 104 -2.40 3.84 13.16
N ASP A 105 -1.65 2.88 12.65
CA ASP A 105 -0.35 2.48 13.20
C ASP A 105 0.70 3.58 13.05
N VAL A 106 0.91 4.11 11.85
CA VAL A 106 1.92 5.14 11.63
C VAL A 106 1.51 6.49 12.22
N GLY A 107 0.22 6.83 12.19
CA GLY A 107 -0.34 8.01 12.83
C GLY A 107 -0.14 7.99 14.34
N GLY A 108 -0.33 6.82 14.98
CA GLY A 108 -0.04 6.63 16.40
C GLY A 108 1.44 6.78 16.77
N ARG A 109 2.33 6.75 15.78
CA ARG A 109 3.77 6.98 15.93
C ARG A 109 4.22 8.39 15.53
N GLY A 110 3.27 9.31 15.30
CA GLY A 110 3.56 10.72 15.00
C GLY A 110 3.73 11.04 13.52
N VAL A 111 3.45 10.09 12.61
CA VAL A 111 3.44 10.36 11.17
C VAL A 111 2.25 11.25 10.84
N VAL A 112 2.51 12.33 10.09
CA VAL A 112 1.48 13.27 9.63
C VAL A 112 1.20 13.17 8.14
N ARG A 113 2.05 12.47 7.40
CA ARG A 113 1.98 12.36 5.95
C ARG A 113 2.29 10.96 5.47
N VAL A 114 1.49 10.46 4.52
CA VAL A 114 1.75 9.17 3.87
C VAL A 114 1.91 9.37 2.38
N ARG A 115 2.92 8.75 1.80
CA ARG A 115 3.22 8.76 0.36
C ARG A 115 3.10 7.36 -0.25
N ALA A 116 2.75 7.33 -1.53
CA ALA A 116 2.73 6.15 -2.38
C ALA A 116 2.95 6.56 -3.83
N ILE A 117 3.31 5.61 -4.68
CA ILE A 117 3.41 5.84 -6.12
C ILE A 117 2.64 4.78 -6.90
N THR A 118 2.23 5.12 -8.12
CA THR A 118 1.67 4.16 -9.08
C THR A 118 1.96 4.60 -10.52
N TRP A 119 1.94 3.68 -11.45
CA TRP A 119 1.96 4.00 -12.85
C TRP A 119 0.66 4.76 -13.25
N PRO A 120 0.74 5.89 -13.97
CA PRO A 120 -0.43 6.73 -14.27
C PRO A 120 -1.49 6.02 -15.14
N GLY A 121 -1.11 5.04 -15.97
CA GLY A 121 -2.04 4.20 -16.72
C GLY A 121 -2.80 3.18 -15.87
N ASN A 122 -2.40 2.94 -14.62
CA ASN A 122 -3.14 2.06 -13.70
C ASN A 122 -4.33 2.80 -13.06
N ARG A 123 -5.37 3.06 -13.88
CA ARG A 123 -6.56 3.83 -13.49
C ARG A 123 -7.25 3.27 -12.24
N THR A 124 -7.23 1.96 -12.07
CA THR A 124 -7.81 1.32 -10.87
C THR A 124 -7.04 1.71 -9.62
N SER A 125 -5.72 1.69 -9.67
CA SER A 125 -4.89 2.11 -8.54
C SER A 125 -5.03 3.61 -8.27
N VAL A 126 -5.04 4.44 -9.32
CA VAL A 126 -5.23 5.89 -9.18
C VAL A 126 -6.54 6.19 -8.46
N GLY A 127 -7.68 5.72 -8.97
CA GLY A 127 -8.99 5.96 -8.35
C GLY A 127 -9.11 5.36 -6.95
N PHE A 128 -8.43 4.25 -6.68
CA PHE A 128 -8.41 3.68 -5.34
C PHE A 128 -7.68 4.59 -4.34
N HIS A 129 -6.50 5.10 -4.69
CA HIS A 129 -5.77 6.05 -3.83
C HIS A 129 -6.57 7.34 -3.59
N GLU A 130 -7.16 7.91 -4.65
CA GLU A 130 -8.04 9.08 -4.53
C GLU A 130 -9.21 8.81 -3.58
N SER A 131 -9.83 7.63 -3.66
CA SER A 131 -10.94 7.22 -2.77
C SER A 131 -10.52 7.06 -1.31
N LEU A 132 -9.22 6.94 -1.04
CA LEU A 132 -8.62 6.90 0.30
C LEU A 132 -8.15 8.29 0.77
N GLY A 133 -8.40 9.35 -0.01
CA GLY A 133 -8.02 10.71 0.34
C GLY A 133 -6.58 11.08 -0.01
N PHE A 134 -5.91 10.30 -0.84
CA PHE A 134 -4.64 10.72 -1.44
C PHE A 134 -4.87 11.73 -2.54
N GLN A 135 -3.94 12.64 -2.69
CA GLN A 135 -3.88 13.62 -3.78
C GLN A 135 -2.60 13.39 -4.58
N ALA A 136 -2.70 13.50 -5.90
CA ALA A 136 -1.52 13.51 -6.75
C ALA A 136 -0.73 14.80 -6.50
N VAL A 137 0.55 14.66 -6.23
CA VAL A 137 1.44 15.81 -6.04
C VAL A 137 1.64 16.49 -7.38
N ASP A 138 1.39 17.80 -7.43
CA ASP A 138 1.63 18.67 -8.56
C ASP A 138 2.79 19.61 -8.24
N GLY A 139 3.90 19.47 -8.96
CA GLY A 139 5.11 20.23 -8.71
C GLY A 139 5.97 20.35 -9.98
N PRO A 140 7.12 21.01 -9.87
CA PRO A 140 8.03 21.16 -11.01
C PRO A 140 8.34 19.83 -11.70
N GLY A 141 8.15 19.76 -13.01
CA GLY A 141 8.35 18.55 -13.80
C GLY A 141 7.14 17.62 -13.92
N SER A 142 6.07 17.84 -13.15
CA SER A 142 4.85 17.06 -13.32
C SER A 142 4.11 17.44 -14.61
N GLN A 143 3.47 16.45 -15.23
CA GLN A 143 2.71 16.57 -16.48
C GLN A 143 1.36 15.83 -16.33
N ASN A 144 0.43 16.10 -17.24
CA ASN A 144 -0.78 15.30 -17.35
C ASN A 144 -0.48 14.06 -18.21
N LEU A 145 -0.36 12.90 -17.57
CA LEU A 145 -0.14 11.62 -18.23
C LEU A 145 -1.33 10.70 -17.93
N TYR A 146 -1.94 10.16 -18.99
CA TYR A 146 -3.11 9.29 -18.88
C TYR A 146 -4.26 9.87 -18.04
N GLY A 147 -4.40 11.21 -18.02
CA GLY A 147 -5.43 11.91 -17.25
C GLY A 147 -5.14 12.07 -15.76
N SER A 148 -3.90 11.87 -15.33
CA SER A 148 -3.43 12.12 -13.95
C SER A 148 -2.19 13.01 -13.95
N ARG A 149 -2.00 13.81 -12.90
CA ARG A 149 -0.72 14.48 -12.65
C ARG A 149 0.31 13.42 -12.30
N ALA A 150 1.41 13.38 -13.06
CA ALA A 150 2.46 12.39 -12.91
C ALA A 150 3.81 12.99 -13.30
N TYR A 151 4.85 12.33 -12.87
CA TYR A 151 6.23 12.67 -13.19
C TYR A 151 6.72 11.67 -14.23
N PRO A 152 7.07 12.13 -15.47
CA PRO A 152 7.70 11.27 -16.47
C PRO A 152 9.09 10.83 -15.99
N ASP A 153 9.49 9.63 -16.39
CA ASP A 153 10.82 9.07 -16.12
C ASP A 153 11.22 9.10 -14.62
N TYR A 154 10.25 8.95 -13.71
CA TYR A 154 10.44 9.16 -12.28
C TYR A 154 11.48 8.24 -11.65
N ASP A 155 11.40 6.93 -11.91
CA ASP A 155 12.34 5.93 -11.40
C ASP A 155 13.46 5.64 -12.43
N SER A 156 13.13 5.66 -13.71
CA SER A 156 14.03 5.42 -14.84
C SER A 156 13.36 5.84 -16.14
N PRO A 157 14.06 5.93 -17.28
CA PRO A 157 13.45 6.26 -18.56
C PRO A 157 12.26 5.37 -18.90
N GLY A 158 11.08 5.97 -19.12
CA GLY A 158 9.81 5.30 -19.36
C GLY A 158 9.04 4.86 -18.11
N ASP A 159 9.59 5.07 -16.93
CA ASP A 159 8.96 4.72 -15.66
C ASP A 159 8.23 5.92 -15.04
N ASP A 160 7.11 6.29 -15.64
CA ASP A 160 6.27 7.40 -15.16
C ASP A 160 5.57 7.03 -13.84
N ARG A 161 5.46 7.99 -12.92
CA ARG A 161 4.75 7.79 -11.65
C ARG A 161 3.80 8.94 -11.31
N VAL A 162 2.60 8.59 -10.89
CA VAL A 162 1.80 9.45 -10.03
C VAL A 162 2.40 9.34 -8.63
N VAL A 163 2.83 10.45 -8.09
CA VAL A 163 3.26 10.54 -6.70
C VAL A 163 2.05 10.98 -5.88
N PHE A 164 1.63 10.14 -4.95
CA PHE A 164 0.51 10.41 -4.07
C PHE A 164 0.97 10.87 -2.70
N GLU A 165 0.24 11.80 -2.14
CA GLU A 165 0.40 12.23 -0.77
C GLU A 165 -0.97 12.32 -0.07
N ARG A 166 -1.03 11.87 1.18
CA ARG A 166 -2.16 12.04 2.07
C ARG A 166 -1.70 12.57 3.41
N THR A 167 -2.31 13.65 3.87
CA THR A 167 -2.14 14.12 5.25
C THR A 167 -3.02 13.30 6.18
N LEU A 168 -2.43 12.79 7.25
CA LEU A 168 -3.17 12.17 8.35
C LEU A 168 -3.65 13.29 9.27
N GLY A 169 -4.93 13.29 9.64
CA GLY A 169 -5.44 14.18 10.68
C GLY A 169 -4.67 13.95 11.99
N ALA A 170 -4.45 15.00 12.76
CA ALA A 170 -3.90 14.85 14.09
C ALA A 170 -4.78 13.86 14.87
N SER A 171 -4.18 12.75 15.33
CA SER A 171 -4.88 11.86 16.27
C SER A 171 -5.28 12.70 17.46
N SER A 172 -6.60 12.86 17.68
CA SER A 172 -7.09 13.45 18.91
C SER A 172 -6.72 12.49 20.04
N SER A 173 -5.51 12.65 20.58
CA SER A 173 -5.11 12.00 21.82
C SER A 173 -6.03 12.57 22.90
N GLY A 174 -7.15 11.88 23.15
CA GLY A 174 -7.97 12.10 24.32
C GLY A 174 -7.09 11.97 25.56
N ARG A 175 -7.05 13.04 26.34
CA ARG A 175 -6.48 13.03 27.69
C ARG A 175 -7.28 12.07 28.58
#